data_e37bf50cf5b4dde167a16a518993468c
#
_entry.id   e37bf50cf5b4dde167a16a518993468c
#
_cell.length_a   1.000
_cell.length_b   1.000
_cell.length_c   1.000
_cell.angle_alpha   90.00
_cell.angle_beta   90.00
_cell.angle_gamma   90.00
#
_symmetry.space_group_name_H-M   'P 1'
#
loop_
_entity.id
_entity.type
_entity.pdbx_description
1 polymer ?
#
loop_
_entity_poly.entity_id
_entity_poly.type
_entity_poly.pdbx_seq_one_letter_code
_entity_poly.pdbx_strand_id
1 'polypeptide(L)'
;MDNVSRRTMLAGAAGLLAAPHLSRAQAIKPRLTVISQWSTGSDGAAITALGKKFEEKGGTWLHSPVPGFTTEMMNKLRAQIMAGDPPACSQLKGPEIAAWSKIAATVNLDAIVAAAGFERVVAPDLAKLHKPGGKWISLPLQIYSTNMLFLSKRAMDKAKADEIPVTWAEFNVLAEKMKAGGIAYPIANGGTRPDDGQKFEAALAGISPTAYRTAIMNLDEKALKGPEVKAAFAQVRKIADWMDPNTAAQHYSINLQRFVAGDMGMMIQGGWAQGVLLNAGFKLGDFIIAAGPSDNTKPVFLLNADAFIFWQRKEPDLQAGQTLMAQLVMDPAIQTMYSQITGSIPVRTDVDLSGSGWSEGQRRTAAALKEAVASNQAVLSLAHNMAQENGMTAAMIDVITEYVKNKAITPDQAAARLSDAVESAR
;
A
#
# COMPACT_ATOMS: atom_id res chain seq x y z
N MET A 1 -0.75 -94.32 8.32
CA MET A 1 -0.98 -94.06 6.88
C MET A 1 -2.35 -93.38 6.79
N ASP A 2 -2.41 -92.13 7.04
CA ASP A 2 -3.68 -91.41 7.11
C ASP A 2 -3.82 -90.40 5.98
N ASN A 3 -4.92 -90.60 5.24
CA ASN A 3 -5.34 -89.80 4.10
C ASN A 3 -5.64 -88.35 4.51
N VAL A 4 -4.82 -87.39 4.14
CA VAL A 4 -5.14 -85.94 4.28
C VAL A 4 -5.97 -85.62 3.01
N SER A 5 -7.25 -85.26 3.27
CA SER A 5 -8.27 -84.96 2.30
C SER A 5 -7.94 -83.66 1.53
N ARG A 6 -8.02 -83.71 0.19
CA ARG A 6 -7.85 -82.58 -0.76
C ARG A 6 -8.83 -81.43 -0.56
N ARG A 7 -9.71 -81.46 0.43
CA ARG A 7 -10.72 -80.41 0.70
C ARG A 7 -10.22 -79.31 1.69
N THR A 8 -9.08 -79.49 2.36
CA THR A 8 -8.58 -78.53 3.34
C THR A 8 -7.59 -77.52 2.79
N MET A 9 -7.17 -77.65 1.50
CA MET A 9 -6.29 -76.68 0.81
C MET A 9 -6.99 -75.54 0.03
N LEU A 10 -8.30 -75.58 -0.09
CA LEU A 10 -9.06 -74.58 -0.85
C LEU A 10 -9.71 -73.49 0.02
N ALA A 11 -9.60 -73.61 1.38
CA ALA A 11 -10.15 -72.62 2.30
C ALA A 11 -9.14 -71.54 2.74
N GLY A 12 -7.84 -71.70 2.39
CA GLY A 12 -6.77 -70.75 2.79
C GLY A 12 -6.42 -69.66 1.78
N ALA A 13 -6.98 -69.73 0.54
CA ALA A 13 -6.62 -68.80 -0.56
C ALA A 13 -7.62 -67.67 -0.81
N ALA A 14 -8.75 -67.65 -0.10
CA ALA A 14 -9.81 -66.65 -0.34
C ALA A 14 -9.77 -65.47 0.66
N GLY A 15 -8.85 -65.46 1.62
CA GLY A 15 -8.75 -64.44 2.69
C GLY A 15 -7.78 -63.28 2.43
N LEU A 16 -7.05 -63.24 1.31
CA LEU A 16 -5.98 -62.28 1.05
C LEU A 16 -6.30 -61.22 -0.03
N LEU A 17 -7.55 -61.12 -0.50
CA LEU A 17 -7.95 -60.16 -1.55
C LEU A 17 -8.90 -59.03 -1.09
N ALA A 18 -9.11 -58.85 0.18
CA ALA A 18 -9.91 -57.75 0.70
C ALA A 18 -9.11 -56.88 1.72
N ALA A 19 -7.86 -56.49 1.37
CA ALA A 19 -7.27 -55.34 1.96
C ALA A 19 -7.96 -54.13 1.32
N PRO A 20 -8.66 -53.24 2.07
CA PRO A 20 -9.13 -52.03 1.50
C PRO A 20 -7.90 -51.28 1.01
N HIS A 21 -7.82 -51.08 -0.32
CA HIS A 21 -6.92 -50.06 -0.85
C HIS A 21 -7.34 -48.76 -0.21
N LEU A 22 -6.77 -48.39 0.92
CA LEU A 22 -6.72 -47.04 1.41
C LEU A 22 -6.00 -46.26 0.32
N SER A 23 -6.80 -45.79 -0.66
CA SER A 23 -6.39 -44.79 -1.62
C SER A 23 -5.90 -43.63 -0.75
N ARG A 24 -4.57 -43.51 -0.52
CA ARG A 24 -3.99 -42.30 -0.02
C ARG A 24 -4.41 -41.25 -1.01
N ALA A 25 -5.44 -40.47 -0.65
CA ALA A 25 -5.78 -39.26 -1.37
C ALA A 25 -4.47 -38.52 -1.53
N GLN A 26 -3.97 -38.44 -2.76
CA GLN A 26 -2.71 -37.74 -3.03
C GLN A 26 -2.91 -36.32 -2.56
N ALA A 27 -2.12 -35.89 -1.59
CA ALA A 27 -2.24 -34.56 -1.00
C ALA A 27 -2.20 -33.53 -2.15
N ILE A 28 -3.25 -32.72 -2.29
CA ILE A 28 -3.34 -31.71 -3.34
C ILE A 28 -2.21 -30.72 -3.10
N LYS A 29 -1.29 -30.61 -4.08
CA LYS A 29 -0.20 -29.65 -4.03
C LYS A 29 -0.77 -28.24 -4.27
N PRO A 30 -0.63 -27.29 -3.31
CA PRO A 30 -1.13 -25.93 -3.50
C PRO A 30 -0.47 -25.26 -4.70
N ARG A 31 -1.25 -24.58 -5.54
CA ARG A 31 -0.78 -23.75 -6.65
C ARG A 31 -1.47 -22.38 -6.56
N LEU A 32 -0.72 -21.30 -6.76
CA LEU A 32 -1.29 -19.97 -6.67
C LEU A 32 -0.88 -19.11 -7.87
N THR A 33 -1.85 -18.53 -8.55
CA THR A 33 -1.64 -17.49 -9.56
C THR A 33 -1.90 -16.12 -8.92
N VAL A 34 -0.92 -15.23 -9.03
CA VAL A 34 -0.96 -13.88 -8.39
C VAL A 34 -0.72 -12.80 -9.42
N ILE A 35 -1.53 -11.74 -9.41
CA ILE A 35 -1.26 -10.51 -10.15
C ILE A 35 -1.03 -9.37 -9.16
N SER A 36 0.04 -8.59 -9.35
CA SER A 36 0.30 -7.35 -8.64
C SER A 36 1.08 -6.37 -9.50
N GLN A 37 1.14 -5.10 -9.09
CA GLN A 37 2.02 -4.09 -9.71
C GLN A 37 3.47 -4.18 -9.20
N TRP A 38 3.75 -4.98 -8.18
CA TRP A 38 5.05 -5.09 -7.51
C TRP A 38 6.05 -5.87 -8.36
N SER A 39 6.75 -5.17 -9.24
CA SER A 39 7.70 -5.76 -10.20
C SER A 39 9.16 -5.50 -9.83
N THR A 40 9.46 -4.40 -9.14
CA THR A 40 10.81 -3.94 -8.82
C THR A 40 10.87 -3.29 -7.43
N GLY A 41 12.06 -2.90 -7.01
CA GLY A 41 12.26 -2.21 -5.73
C GLY A 41 11.99 -3.10 -4.52
N SER A 42 11.68 -2.48 -3.40
CA SER A 42 11.40 -3.16 -2.12
C SER A 42 10.15 -4.03 -2.19
N ASP A 43 9.08 -3.57 -2.85
CA ASP A 43 7.85 -4.34 -3.00
C ASP A 43 8.09 -5.58 -3.88
N GLY A 44 8.87 -5.46 -4.98
CA GLY A 44 9.27 -6.59 -5.82
C GLY A 44 10.11 -7.62 -5.04
N ALA A 45 11.00 -7.17 -4.18
CA ALA A 45 11.78 -8.04 -3.30
C ALA A 45 10.88 -8.75 -2.27
N ALA A 46 9.94 -8.03 -1.67
CA ALA A 46 9.03 -8.56 -0.65
C ALA A 46 8.06 -9.60 -1.22
N ILE A 47 7.44 -9.35 -2.38
CA ILE A 47 6.54 -10.33 -3.02
C ILE A 47 7.31 -11.58 -3.46
N THR A 48 8.57 -11.44 -3.89
CA THR A 48 9.47 -12.56 -4.19
C THR A 48 9.77 -13.37 -2.94
N ALA A 49 10.05 -12.73 -1.81
CA ALA A 49 10.27 -13.40 -0.52
C ALA A 49 9.01 -14.13 -0.05
N LEU A 50 7.82 -13.53 -0.22
CA LEU A 50 6.55 -14.18 0.08
C LEU A 50 6.33 -15.43 -0.78
N GLY A 51 6.66 -15.35 -2.08
CA GLY A 51 6.61 -16.48 -2.99
C GLY A 51 7.52 -17.63 -2.53
N LYS A 52 8.75 -17.34 -2.10
CA LYS A 52 9.65 -18.36 -1.52
C LYS A 52 9.04 -19.00 -0.27
N LYS A 53 8.41 -18.23 0.61
CA LYS A 53 7.72 -18.78 1.79
C LYS A 53 6.54 -19.68 1.42
N PHE A 54 5.84 -19.35 0.34
CA PHE A 54 4.78 -20.20 -0.21
C PHE A 54 5.34 -21.52 -0.74
N GLU A 55 6.48 -21.50 -1.44
CA GLU A 55 7.17 -22.69 -1.98
C GLU A 55 7.79 -23.55 -0.87
N GLU A 56 8.34 -22.95 0.18
CA GLU A 56 8.83 -23.67 1.39
C GLU A 56 7.73 -24.47 2.09
N LYS A 57 6.46 -24.05 1.93
CA LYS A 57 5.28 -24.80 2.41
C LYS A 57 4.76 -25.83 1.40
N GLY A 58 5.52 -26.12 0.34
CA GLY A 58 5.21 -27.14 -0.66
C GLY A 58 4.31 -26.66 -1.81
N GLY A 59 4.02 -25.35 -1.89
CA GLY A 59 3.20 -24.78 -2.96
C GLY A 59 3.96 -24.53 -4.25
N THR A 60 3.23 -24.15 -5.30
CA THR A 60 3.78 -23.63 -6.57
C THR A 60 3.33 -22.19 -6.72
N TRP A 61 4.28 -21.26 -6.76
CA TRP A 61 4.04 -19.83 -6.84
C TRP A 61 4.15 -19.34 -8.29
N LEU A 62 3.09 -18.73 -8.81
CA LEU A 62 3.01 -18.19 -10.18
C LEU A 62 2.62 -16.71 -10.11
N HIS A 63 3.61 -15.85 -9.97
CA HIS A 63 3.43 -14.41 -9.92
C HIS A 63 3.56 -13.79 -11.32
N SER A 64 2.58 -12.96 -11.67
CA SER A 64 2.54 -12.15 -12.89
C SER A 64 2.63 -10.68 -12.52
N PRO A 65 3.83 -10.12 -12.36
CA PRO A 65 3.98 -8.69 -12.12
C PRO A 65 3.53 -7.89 -13.34
N VAL A 66 2.84 -6.78 -13.10
CA VAL A 66 2.45 -5.83 -14.16
C VAL A 66 3.19 -4.53 -13.91
N PRO A 67 4.27 -4.25 -14.65
CA PRO A 67 4.99 -2.99 -14.52
C PRO A 67 4.08 -1.80 -14.86
N GLY A 68 4.30 -0.68 -14.20
CA GLY A 68 3.48 0.51 -14.33
C GLY A 68 2.74 0.82 -13.03
N PHE A 69 1.66 1.59 -13.15
CA PHE A 69 0.82 1.94 -12.02
C PHE A 69 -0.42 1.05 -11.95
N THR A 70 -1.28 1.35 -10.99
CA THR A 70 -2.52 0.60 -10.72
C THR A 70 -3.37 0.38 -11.98
N THR A 71 -3.39 1.32 -12.92
CA THR A 71 -4.23 1.27 -14.13
C THR A 71 -3.89 0.08 -15.02
N GLU A 72 -2.61 -0.18 -15.30
CA GLU A 72 -2.16 -1.29 -16.16
C GLU A 72 -2.50 -2.64 -15.55
N MET A 73 -2.29 -2.78 -14.23
CA MET A 73 -2.66 -3.97 -13.50
C MET A 73 -4.17 -4.21 -13.52
N MET A 74 -4.98 -3.16 -13.31
CA MET A 74 -6.44 -3.25 -13.33
C MET A 74 -6.98 -3.63 -14.71
N ASN A 75 -6.38 -3.13 -15.79
CA ASN A 75 -6.75 -3.51 -17.15
C ASN A 75 -6.49 -5.00 -17.42
N LYS A 76 -5.34 -5.52 -17.00
CA LYS A 76 -5.01 -6.94 -17.11
C LYS A 76 -5.96 -7.81 -16.27
N LEU A 77 -6.24 -7.41 -15.04
CA LEU A 77 -7.18 -8.11 -14.16
C LEU A 77 -8.58 -8.17 -14.79
N ARG A 78 -9.06 -7.04 -15.32
CA ARG A 78 -10.36 -6.98 -16.02
C ARG A 78 -10.41 -7.92 -17.20
N ALA A 79 -9.38 -7.94 -18.04
CA ALA A 79 -9.32 -8.85 -19.19
C ALA A 79 -9.40 -10.31 -18.77
N GLN A 80 -8.71 -10.74 -17.71
CA GLN A 80 -8.75 -12.11 -17.21
C GLN A 80 -10.12 -12.47 -16.61
N ILE A 81 -10.74 -11.56 -15.85
CA ILE A 81 -12.08 -11.78 -15.28
C ILE A 81 -13.12 -11.91 -16.41
N MET A 82 -13.06 -11.03 -17.43
CA MET A 82 -13.97 -11.11 -18.58
C MET A 82 -13.77 -12.38 -19.41
N ALA A 83 -12.54 -12.91 -19.49
CA ALA A 83 -12.25 -14.20 -20.12
C ALA A 83 -12.71 -15.41 -19.28
N GLY A 84 -13.23 -15.20 -18.08
CA GLY A 84 -13.65 -16.28 -17.18
C GLY A 84 -12.49 -17.02 -16.49
N ASP A 85 -11.28 -16.50 -16.56
CA ASP A 85 -10.07 -17.08 -15.95
C ASP A 85 -9.36 -16.06 -15.04
N PRO A 86 -10.00 -15.64 -13.91
CA PRO A 86 -9.36 -14.73 -12.95
C PRO A 86 -8.12 -15.39 -12.32
N PRO A 87 -7.14 -14.62 -11.83
CA PRO A 87 -6.06 -15.17 -11.02
C PRO A 87 -6.62 -15.75 -9.71
N ALA A 88 -5.86 -16.58 -9.01
CA ALA A 88 -6.30 -17.07 -7.70
C ALA A 88 -6.38 -15.92 -6.67
N CYS A 89 -5.44 -14.97 -6.73
CA CYS A 89 -5.53 -13.72 -5.99
C CYS A 89 -4.88 -12.57 -6.78
N SER A 90 -5.25 -11.34 -6.41
CA SER A 90 -4.65 -10.13 -6.97
C SER A 90 -4.47 -9.06 -5.89
N GLN A 91 -3.49 -8.19 -6.09
CA GLN A 91 -3.37 -6.98 -5.30
C GLN A 91 -4.58 -6.09 -5.59
N LEU A 92 -5.31 -5.70 -4.55
CA LEU A 92 -6.34 -4.65 -4.56
C LEU A 92 -6.34 -3.93 -3.22
N LYS A 93 -6.87 -2.74 -3.19
CA LYS A 93 -6.96 -1.93 -1.96
C LYS A 93 -8.13 -0.94 -1.99
N GLY A 94 -8.45 -0.43 -0.82
CA GLY A 94 -9.46 0.60 -0.66
C GLY A 94 -10.84 0.21 -1.22
N PRO A 95 -11.60 1.17 -1.74
CA PRO A 95 -12.95 0.97 -2.27
C PRO A 95 -13.03 0.00 -3.46
N GLU A 96 -11.92 -0.19 -4.19
CA GLU A 96 -11.85 -1.13 -5.32
C GLU A 96 -12.18 -2.57 -4.88
N ILE A 97 -11.89 -2.96 -3.65
CA ILE A 97 -12.25 -4.28 -3.11
C ILE A 97 -13.76 -4.49 -3.18
N ALA A 98 -14.53 -3.50 -2.74
CA ALA A 98 -15.98 -3.54 -2.78
C ALA A 98 -16.54 -3.42 -4.21
N ALA A 99 -15.96 -2.56 -5.04
CA ALA A 99 -16.38 -2.37 -6.43
C ALA A 99 -16.20 -3.66 -7.25
N TRP A 100 -15.03 -4.29 -7.17
CA TRP A 100 -14.73 -5.51 -7.92
C TRP A 100 -15.49 -6.73 -7.41
N SER A 101 -15.82 -6.79 -6.12
CA SER A 101 -16.66 -7.89 -5.57
C SER A 101 -18.07 -7.94 -6.17
N LYS A 102 -18.54 -6.84 -6.77
CA LYS A 102 -19.81 -6.77 -7.50
C LYS A 102 -19.69 -7.29 -8.93
N ILE A 103 -18.48 -7.37 -9.47
CA ILE A 103 -18.20 -7.74 -10.87
C ILE A 103 -17.84 -9.22 -10.97
N ALA A 104 -17.11 -9.75 -10.01
CA ALA A 104 -16.64 -11.14 -10.02
C ALA A 104 -16.79 -11.80 -8.66
N ALA A 105 -17.03 -13.12 -8.67
CA ALA A 105 -17.19 -13.90 -7.45
C ALA A 105 -15.87 -14.00 -6.68
N THR A 106 -15.95 -13.79 -5.38
CA THR A 106 -14.82 -13.81 -4.44
C THR A 106 -14.94 -14.96 -3.46
N VAL A 107 -13.81 -15.36 -2.88
CA VAL A 107 -13.76 -16.38 -1.82
C VAL A 107 -14.21 -15.77 -0.51
N ASN A 108 -15.07 -16.46 0.23
CA ASN A 108 -15.37 -16.11 1.63
C ASN A 108 -14.23 -16.63 2.53
N LEU A 109 -13.55 -15.71 3.21
CA LEU A 109 -12.42 -16.00 4.08
C LEU A 109 -12.78 -16.03 5.57
N ASP A 110 -14.06 -15.88 5.94
CA ASP A 110 -14.50 -15.73 7.35
C ASP A 110 -13.98 -16.87 8.24
N ALA A 111 -14.10 -18.11 7.78
CA ALA A 111 -13.68 -19.28 8.56
C ALA A 111 -12.17 -19.30 8.84
N ILE A 112 -11.34 -18.95 7.85
CA ILE A 112 -9.88 -18.94 8.00
C ILE A 112 -9.42 -17.74 8.83
N VAL A 113 -10.07 -16.58 8.66
CA VAL A 113 -9.82 -15.37 9.47
C VAL A 113 -10.18 -15.61 10.93
N ALA A 114 -11.33 -16.24 11.19
CA ALA A 114 -11.75 -16.58 12.54
C ALA A 114 -10.79 -17.58 13.21
N ALA A 115 -10.39 -18.63 12.48
CA ALA A 115 -9.43 -19.62 12.98
C ALA A 115 -8.05 -19.00 13.34
N ALA A 116 -7.59 -18.02 12.56
CA ALA A 116 -6.37 -17.27 12.81
C ALA A 116 -6.52 -16.18 13.89
N GLY A 117 -7.73 -15.86 14.33
CA GLY A 117 -8.00 -14.75 15.23
C GLY A 117 -7.63 -13.38 14.65
N PHE A 118 -7.50 -13.28 13.33
CA PHE A 118 -6.91 -12.13 12.65
C PHE A 118 -7.73 -10.85 12.84
N GLU A 119 -9.06 -10.94 12.87
CA GLU A 119 -9.93 -9.77 13.06
C GLU A 119 -9.65 -9.02 14.37
N ARG A 120 -9.20 -9.71 15.41
CA ARG A 120 -8.90 -9.09 16.72
C ARG A 120 -7.63 -8.23 16.71
N VAL A 121 -6.77 -8.43 15.71
CA VAL A 121 -5.44 -7.80 15.62
C VAL A 121 -5.32 -6.83 14.44
N VAL A 122 -6.44 -6.55 13.75
CA VAL A 122 -6.53 -5.55 12.67
C VAL A 122 -7.37 -4.39 13.16
N ALA A 123 -6.96 -3.16 12.82
CA ALA A 123 -7.75 -1.97 13.16
C ALA A 123 -9.17 -2.07 12.58
N PRO A 124 -10.24 -1.82 13.36
CA PRO A 124 -11.62 -2.05 12.93
C PRO A 124 -12.01 -1.33 11.64
N ASP A 125 -11.55 -0.09 11.44
CA ASP A 125 -11.86 0.69 10.24
C ASP A 125 -11.14 0.13 9.00
N LEU A 126 -9.93 -0.38 9.16
CA LEU A 126 -9.24 -1.09 8.09
C LEU A 126 -9.96 -2.42 7.77
N ALA A 127 -10.35 -3.18 8.78
CA ALA A 127 -11.08 -4.43 8.59
C ALA A 127 -12.37 -4.25 7.77
N LYS A 128 -13.11 -3.14 7.97
CA LYS A 128 -14.32 -2.83 7.20
C LYS A 128 -14.08 -2.77 5.69
N LEU A 129 -12.95 -2.24 5.23
CA LEU A 129 -12.59 -2.15 3.81
C LEU A 129 -12.45 -3.54 3.17
N HIS A 130 -12.12 -4.56 3.96
CA HIS A 130 -11.89 -5.93 3.51
C HIS A 130 -13.11 -6.83 3.67
N LYS A 131 -14.23 -6.28 4.21
CA LYS A 131 -15.48 -6.99 4.52
C LYS A 131 -16.69 -6.35 3.83
N PRO A 132 -16.71 -6.11 2.52
CA PRO A 132 -17.90 -5.61 1.85
C PRO A 132 -19.05 -6.62 2.05
N GLY A 133 -20.22 -6.13 2.45
CA GLY A 133 -21.35 -7.01 2.80
C GLY A 133 -21.13 -7.85 4.06
N GLY A 134 -20.16 -7.49 4.92
CA GLY A 134 -19.90 -8.16 6.20
C GLY A 134 -19.05 -9.42 6.12
N LYS A 135 -18.53 -9.80 4.94
CA LYS A 135 -17.71 -11.02 4.70
C LYS A 135 -16.29 -10.67 4.30
N TRP A 136 -15.31 -11.29 4.92
CA TRP A 136 -13.92 -11.18 4.50
C TRP A 136 -13.73 -11.77 3.10
N ILE A 137 -13.27 -10.94 2.15
CA ILE A 137 -12.95 -11.35 0.76
C ILE A 137 -11.54 -10.97 0.35
N SER A 138 -10.88 -10.19 1.17
CA SER A 138 -9.49 -9.76 0.97
C SER A 138 -8.78 -9.67 2.31
N LEU A 139 -7.45 -9.72 2.28
CA LEU A 139 -6.60 -9.67 3.48
C LEU A 139 -5.56 -8.58 3.30
N PRO A 140 -5.51 -7.59 4.21
CA PRO A 140 -4.47 -6.58 4.21
C PRO A 140 -3.14 -7.18 4.72
N LEU A 141 -2.03 -6.71 4.14
CA LEU A 141 -0.69 -7.24 4.43
C LEU A 141 0.21 -6.22 5.12
N GLN A 142 0.14 -4.96 4.70
CA GLN A 142 1.03 -3.90 5.15
C GLN A 142 0.33 -2.54 5.17
N ILE A 143 0.84 -1.64 6.00
CA ILE A 143 0.38 -0.25 6.09
C ILE A 143 1.56 0.68 5.86
N TYR A 144 1.32 1.75 5.11
CA TYR A 144 2.21 2.89 4.96
C TYR A 144 1.52 4.18 5.40
N SER A 145 2.30 5.10 5.96
CA SER A 145 1.96 6.53 5.89
C SER A 145 2.43 7.05 4.54
N THR A 146 1.57 7.79 3.81
CA THR A 146 1.92 8.36 2.50
C THR A 146 2.45 9.80 2.61
N ASN A 147 2.42 10.39 3.80
CA ASN A 147 2.84 11.76 4.07
C ASN A 147 4.05 11.84 5.01
N MET A 148 5.04 10.97 4.86
CA MET A 148 6.29 11.07 5.61
C MET A 148 7.17 12.17 5.02
N LEU A 149 7.89 12.90 5.88
CA LEU A 149 8.91 13.85 5.49
C LEU A 149 10.29 13.22 5.58
N PHE A 150 10.98 13.18 4.46
CA PHE A 150 12.39 12.79 4.37
C PHE A 150 13.25 14.05 4.24
N LEU A 151 14.33 14.13 5.01
CA LEU A 151 15.27 15.24 5.01
C LEU A 151 16.68 14.72 4.73
N SER A 152 17.35 15.31 3.75
CA SER A 152 18.78 15.03 3.49
C SER A 152 19.61 15.64 4.61
N LYS A 153 20.43 14.85 5.32
CA LYS A 153 21.33 15.37 6.35
C LYS A 153 22.33 16.37 5.79
N ARG A 154 22.90 16.07 4.63
CA ARG A 154 23.85 16.97 3.97
C ARG A 154 23.21 18.29 3.56
N ALA A 155 21.95 18.28 3.14
CA ALA A 155 21.23 19.51 2.82
C ALA A 155 20.91 20.31 4.08
N MET A 156 20.55 19.65 5.19
CA MET A 156 20.36 20.30 6.49
C MET A 156 21.66 20.98 6.95
N ASP A 157 22.80 20.28 6.85
CA ASP A 157 24.12 20.83 7.18
C ASP A 157 24.47 22.05 6.32
N LYS A 158 24.27 21.96 4.98
CA LYS A 158 24.48 23.09 4.05
C LYS A 158 23.63 24.30 4.41
N ALA A 159 22.36 24.07 4.80
CA ALA A 159 21.42 25.10 5.20
C ALA A 159 21.65 25.59 6.64
N LYS A 160 22.55 24.98 7.41
CA LYS A 160 22.74 25.21 8.85
C LYS A 160 21.40 25.12 9.60
N ALA A 161 20.63 24.06 9.32
CA ALA A 161 19.33 23.84 9.89
C ALA A 161 19.34 22.56 10.74
N ASP A 162 19.00 22.69 12.02
CA ASP A 162 19.00 21.59 12.97
C ASP A 162 17.59 21.14 13.33
N GLU A 163 16.57 21.97 13.02
CA GLU A 163 15.20 21.70 13.38
C GLU A 163 14.44 20.97 12.25
N ILE A 164 13.68 19.97 12.64
CA ILE A 164 12.78 19.25 11.75
C ILE A 164 11.47 20.01 11.70
N PRO A 165 10.97 20.44 10.53
CA PRO A 165 9.73 21.20 10.44
C PRO A 165 8.54 20.32 10.83
N VAL A 166 7.66 20.84 11.68
CA VAL A 166 6.43 20.19 12.14
C VAL A 166 5.22 20.77 11.42
N THR A 167 5.22 22.07 11.14
CA THR A 167 4.14 22.79 10.46
C THR A 167 4.48 23.12 9.01
N TRP A 168 3.46 23.45 8.22
CA TRP A 168 3.69 23.96 6.84
C TRP A 168 4.45 25.29 6.83
N ALA A 169 4.26 26.13 7.83
CA ALA A 169 5.02 27.38 7.94
C ALA A 169 6.51 27.10 8.13
N GLU A 170 6.88 26.20 9.04
CA GLU A 170 8.28 25.80 9.29
C GLU A 170 8.88 25.09 8.08
N PHE A 171 8.10 24.23 7.39
CA PHE A 171 8.53 23.59 6.15
C PHE A 171 8.89 24.62 5.07
N ASN A 172 8.06 25.66 4.91
CA ASN A 172 8.30 26.73 3.97
C ASN A 172 9.55 27.53 4.34
N VAL A 173 9.74 27.85 5.62
CA VAL A 173 10.95 28.52 6.12
C VAL A 173 12.20 27.70 5.85
N LEU A 174 12.14 26.37 6.07
CA LEU A 174 13.27 25.48 5.80
C LEU A 174 13.62 25.42 4.30
N ALA A 175 12.61 25.38 3.42
CA ALA A 175 12.84 25.42 1.97
C ALA A 175 13.58 26.69 1.54
N GLU A 176 13.16 27.87 2.03
CA GLU A 176 13.84 29.14 1.74
C GLU A 176 15.25 29.16 2.34
N LYS A 177 15.45 28.64 3.55
CA LYS A 177 16.77 28.51 4.18
C LYS A 177 17.72 27.63 3.37
N MET A 178 17.22 26.52 2.81
CA MET A 178 17.97 25.65 1.91
C MET A 178 18.36 26.39 0.61
N LYS A 179 17.44 27.17 0.02
CA LYS A 179 17.75 28.00 -1.16
C LYS A 179 18.83 29.02 -0.84
N ALA A 180 18.73 29.72 0.28
CA ALA A 180 19.75 30.67 0.74
C ALA A 180 21.10 29.98 1.01
N GLY A 181 21.10 28.72 1.42
CA GLY A 181 22.29 27.86 1.58
C GLY A 181 22.86 27.30 0.28
N GLY A 182 22.34 27.72 -0.88
CA GLY A 182 22.86 27.34 -2.21
C GLY A 182 22.23 26.10 -2.83
N ILE A 183 21.13 25.57 -2.26
CA ILE A 183 20.38 24.45 -2.82
C ILE A 183 19.31 25.01 -3.75
N ALA A 184 19.56 24.95 -5.07
CA ALA A 184 18.67 25.57 -6.07
C ALA A 184 17.24 25.00 -6.03
N TYR A 185 17.10 23.71 -5.79
CA TYR A 185 15.83 22.99 -5.76
C TYR A 185 15.70 22.20 -4.45
N PRO A 186 15.16 22.80 -3.38
CA PRO A 186 15.06 22.17 -2.05
C PRO A 186 14.21 20.90 -2.04
N ILE A 187 13.24 20.76 -2.95
CA ILE A 187 12.27 19.67 -2.94
C ILE A 187 12.63 18.59 -3.95
N ALA A 188 12.75 17.34 -3.48
CA ALA A 188 13.12 16.16 -4.25
C ALA A 188 11.93 15.28 -4.66
N ASN A 189 10.69 15.77 -4.52
CA ASN A 189 9.50 15.03 -4.93
C ASN A 189 9.50 14.70 -6.44
N GLY A 190 8.75 13.68 -6.83
CA GLY A 190 8.45 13.40 -8.23
C GLY A 190 7.43 14.36 -8.83
N GLY A 191 7.33 14.33 -10.17
CA GLY A 191 6.40 15.11 -10.96
C GLY A 191 5.39 14.26 -11.75
N THR A 192 5.25 12.97 -11.43
CA THR A 192 4.19 12.14 -12.02
C THR A 192 2.83 12.51 -11.46
N ARG A 193 1.75 12.09 -12.14
CA ARG A 193 0.38 12.34 -11.65
C ARG A 193 0.14 11.84 -10.20
N PRO A 194 0.53 10.62 -9.82
CA PRO A 194 0.43 10.19 -8.43
C PRO A 194 1.24 11.05 -7.45
N ASP A 195 2.46 11.48 -7.83
CA ASP A 195 3.26 12.37 -6.99
C ASP A 195 2.58 13.74 -6.79
N ASP A 196 1.87 14.26 -7.81
CA ASP A 196 1.11 15.52 -7.69
C ASP A 196 -0.07 15.34 -6.72
N GLY A 197 -0.82 14.24 -6.86
CA GLY A 197 -1.87 13.87 -5.93
C GLY A 197 -1.37 13.73 -4.49
N GLN A 198 -0.20 13.13 -4.30
CA GLN A 198 0.41 12.94 -2.98
C GLN A 198 0.81 14.27 -2.33
N LYS A 199 1.37 15.22 -3.09
CA LYS A 199 1.65 16.57 -2.58
C LYS A 199 0.39 17.27 -2.12
N PHE A 200 -0.70 17.14 -2.89
CA PHE A 200 -1.98 17.77 -2.55
C PHE A 200 -2.63 17.12 -1.32
N GLU A 201 -2.70 15.78 -1.26
CA GLU A 201 -3.28 15.10 -0.11
C GLU A 201 -2.51 15.39 1.19
N ALA A 202 -1.18 15.43 1.12
CA ALA A 202 -0.34 15.79 2.27
C ALA A 202 -0.59 17.23 2.72
N ALA A 203 -0.70 18.17 1.77
CA ALA A 203 -1.01 19.56 2.06
C ALA A 203 -2.39 19.71 2.72
N LEU A 204 -3.44 19.15 2.12
CA LEU A 204 -4.81 19.31 2.63
C LEU A 204 -5.00 18.61 3.99
N ALA A 205 -4.53 17.38 4.13
CA ALA A 205 -4.65 16.65 5.39
C ALA A 205 -3.83 17.32 6.50
N GLY A 206 -2.63 17.82 6.18
CA GLY A 206 -1.79 18.55 7.12
C GLY A 206 -2.38 19.91 7.52
N ILE A 207 -3.12 20.59 6.65
CA ILE A 207 -3.87 21.81 6.99
C ILE A 207 -5.08 21.45 7.86
N SER A 208 -5.91 20.50 7.43
CA SER A 208 -7.10 20.07 8.17
C SER A 208 -7.53 18.66 7.79
N PRO A 209 -7.35 17.65 8.64
CA PRO A 209 -7.83 16.30 8.40
C PRO A 209 -9.36 16.23 8.37
N THR A 210 -10.05 17.15 9.04
CA THR A 210 -11.52 17.26 8.96
C THR A 210 -11.95 17.76 7.58
N ALA A 211 -11.33 18.80 7.04
CA ALA A 211 -11.59 19.27 5.69
C ALA A 211 -11.24 18.20 4.65
N TYR A 212 -10.14 17.47 4.85
CA TYR A 212 -9.78 16.35 4.00
C TYR A 212 -10.87 15.28 3.96
N ARG A 213 -11.39 14.85 5.12
CA ARG A 213 -12.49 13.86 5.16
C ARG A 213 -13.72 14.38 4.43
N THR A 214 -14.12 15.62 4.72
CA THR A 214 -15.35 16.18 4.16
C THR A 214 -15.23 16.37 2.65
N ALA A 215 -14.13 16.96 2.17
CA ALA A 215 -13.93 17.23 0.75
C ALA A 215 -13.57 15.96 -0.05
N ILE A 216 -12.61 15.16 0.44
CA ILE A 216 -12.02 14.08 -0.36
C ILE A 216 -12.70 12.73 -0.12
N MET A 217 -12.98 12.37 1.13
CA MET A 217 -13.59 11.06 1.43
C MET A 217 -15.11 11.09 1.26
N ASN A 218 -15.77 12.21 1.63
CA ASN A 218 -17.22 12.35 1.55
C ASN A 218 -17.68 13.08 0.28
N LEU A 219 -16.77 13.67 -0.50
CA LEU A 219 -17.05 14.40 -1.74
C LEU A 219 -18.07 15.52 -1.56
N ASP A 220 -18.00 16.24 -0.43
CA ASP A 220 -18.88 17.39 -0.16
C ASP A 220 -18.51 18.58 -1.03
N GLU A 221 -19.45 19.06 -1.83
CA GLU A 221 -19.23 20.13 -2.82
C GLU A 221 -18.76 21.43 -2.16
N LYS A 222 -19.35 21.82 -1.04
CA LYS A 222 -18.98 23.04 -0.33
C LYS A 222 -17.56 22.94 0.23
N ALA A 223 -17.18 21.79 0.78
CA ALA A 223 -15.84 21.55 1.28
C ALA A 223 -14.80 21.52 0.16
N LEU A 224 -15.12 20.94 -1.01
CA LEU A 224 -14.25 20.95 -2.21
C LEU A 224 -13.90 22.37 -2.67
N LYS A 225 -14.81 23.32 -2.50
CA LYS A 225 -14.63 24.76 -2.80
C LYS A 225 -14.17 25.57 -1.57
N GLY A 226 -13.92 24.92 -0.44
CA GLY A 226 -13.63 25.54 0.85
C GLY A 226 -12.24 26.17 0.94
N PRO A 227 -12.01 26.99 1.97
CA PRO A 227 -10.75 27.69 2.16
C PRO A 227 -9.56 26.76 2.38
N GLU A 228 -9.76 25.60 3.01
CA GLU A 228 -8.68 24.64 3.28
C GLU A 228 -8.19 23.97 1.98
N VAL A 229 -9.09 23.66 1.05
CA VAL A 229 -8.74 23.11 -0.27
C VAL A 229 -7.97 24.15 -1.10
N LYS A 230 -8.40 25.42 -1.06
CA LYS A 230 -7.66 26.52 -1.70
C LYS A 230 -6.28 26.73 -1.07
N ALA A 231 -6.17 26.67 0.25
CA ALA A 231 -4.90 26.74 0.96
C ALA A 231 -3.97 25.55 0.60
N ALA A 232 -4.53 24.35 0.44
CA ALA A 232 -3.79 23.18 -0.02
C ALA A 232 -3.22 23.39 -1.43
N PHE A 233 -4.02 23.88 -2.37
CA PHE A 233 -3.53 24.23 -3.71
C PHE A 233 -2.42 25.28 -3.64
N ALA A 234 -2.57 26.34 -2.82
CA ALA A 234 -1.52 27.34 -2.62
C ALA A 234 -0.22 26.72 -2.08
N GLN A 235 -0.29 25.78 -1.12
CA GLN A 235 0.87 25.07 -0.60
C GLN A 235 1.51 24.15 -1.66
N VAL A 236 0.72 23.45 -2.46
CA VAL A 236 1.21 22.65 -3.60
C VAL A 236 1.97 23.50 -4.61
N ARG A 237 1.51 24.73 -4.88
CA ARG A 237 2.22 25.68 -5.76
C ARG A 237 3.61 26.01 -5.21
N LYS A 238 3.74 26.30 -3.92
CA LYS A 238 5.03 26.54 -3.29
C LYS A 238 5.97 25.35 -3.41
N ILE A 239 5.44 24.13 -3.13
CA ILE A 239 6.22 22.90 -3.28
C ILE A 239 6.72 22.75 -4.72
N ALA A 240 5.84 22.94 -5.71
CA ALA A 240 6.17 22.83 -7.13
C ALA A 240 7.22 23.89 -7.58
N ASP A 241 7.17 25.10 -7.04
CA ASP A 241 8.14 26.16 -7.35
C ASP A 241 9.55 25.90 -6.76
N TRP A 242 9.65 25.02 -5.76
CA TRP A 242 10.92 24.55 -5.19
C TRP A 242 11.44 23.25 -5.80
N MET A 243 10.70 22.64 -6.70
CA MET A 243 11.13 21.44 -7.44
C MET A 243 11.93 21.81 -8.68
N ASP A 244 12.82 20.90 -9.12
CA ASP A 244 13.52 21.04 -10.39
C ASP A 244 12.54 20.85 -11.56
N PRO A 245 12.33 21.87 -12.44
CA PRO A 245 11.41 21.75 -13.57
C PRO A 245 11.79 20.64 -14.56
N ASN A 246 13.06 20.22 -14.59
CA ASN A 246 13.52 19.11 -15.44
C ASN A 246 13.06 17.75 -14.94
N THR A 247 12.52 17.66 -13.73
CA THR A 247 11.95 16.42 -13.16
C THR A 247 10.44 16.31 -13.37
N ALA A 248 9.83 17.23 -14.10
CA ALA A 248 8.42 17.17 -14.45
C ALA A 248 8.08 15.84 -15.15
N ALA A 249 6.97 15.22 -14.76
CA ALA A 249 6.52 13.90 -15.23
C ALA A 249 7.48 12.72 -14.95
N GLN A 250 8.48 12.89 -14.10
CA GLN A 250 9.39 11.82 -13.70
C GLN A 250 9.11 11.35 -12.27
N HIS A 251 9.34 10.05 -12.04
CA HIS A 251 9.20 9.45 -10.71
C HIS A 251 10.28 10.00 -9.75
N TYR A 252 9.93 10.15 -8.46
CA TYR A 252 10.85 10.73 -7.45
C TYR A 252 12.19 10.01 -7.35
N SER A 253 12.27 8.74 -7.71
CA SER A 253 13.51 7.93 -7.58
C SER A 253 14.70 8.49 -8.37
N ILE A 254 14.47 9.27 -9.41
CA ILE A 254 15.56 9.92 -10.16
C ILE A 254 16.28 10.99 -9.33
N ASN A 255 15.64 11.52 -8.31
CA ASN A 255 16.18 12.56 -7.43
C ASN A 255 16.97 11.99 -6.25
N LEU A 256 16.96 10.68 -5.99
CA LEU A 256 17.52 10.09 -4.77
C LEU A 256 19.02 10.35 -4.62
N GLN A 257 19.80 10.29 -5.70
CA GLN A 257 21.24 10.57 -5.66
C GLN A 257 21.50 12.03 -5.26
N ARG A 258 20.77 12.98 -5.86
CA ARG A 258 20.85 14.41 -5.56
C ARG A 258 20.38 14.73 -4.14
N PHE A 259 19.33 14.04 -3.69
CA PHE A 259 18.83 14.17 -2.34
C PHE A 259 19.89 13.75 -1.30
N VAL A 260 20.50 12.58 -1.45
CA VAL A 260 21.52 12.12 -0.49
C VAL A 260 22.81 12.94 -0.60
N ALA A 261 23.17 13.42 -1.80
CA ALA A 261 24.29 14.34 -1.97
C ALA A 261 24.08 15.72 -1.33
N GLY A 262 22.84 16.04 -0.95
CA GLY A 262 22.47 17.34 -0.40
C GLY A 262 22.32 18.43 -1.45
N ASP A 263 22.06 18.05 -2.70
CA ASP A 263 21.73 18.99 -3.80
C ASP A 263 20.21 19.22 -3.89
N MET A 264 19.45 18.39 -3.18
CA MET A 264 18.04 18.55 -2.83
C MET A 264 17.86 18.23 -1.35
N GLY A 265 16.87 18.83 -0.68
CA GLY A 265 16.81 18.80 0.77
C GLY A 265 15.67 18.02 1.40
N MET A 266 14.49 18.11 0.83
CA MET A 266 13.25 17.59 1.43
C MET A 266 12.46 16.77 0.41
N MET A 267 11.79 15.74 0.90
CA MET A 267 10.88 14.93 0.08
C MET A 267 9.68 14.49 0.94
N ILE A 268 8.47 14.77 0.48
CA ILE A 268 7.25 14.21 1.06
C ILE A 268 6.93 12.94 0.30
N GLN A 269 7.06 11.79 0.97
CA GLN A 269 6.85 10.48 0.36
C GLN A 269 6.29 9.48 1.35
N GLY A 270 5.81 8.37 0.83
CA GLY A 270 5.39 7.25 1.68
C GLY A 270 6.57 6.52 2.31
N GLY A 271 6.29 5.78 3.38
CA GLY A 271 7.30 5.01 4.12
C GLY A 271 8.14 4.07 3.24
N TRP A 272 7.61 3.62 2.09
CA TRP A 272 8.36 2.82 1.10
C TRP A 272 9.64 3.50 0.58
N ALA A 273 9.70 4.85 0.58
CA ALA A 273 10.90 5.57 0.14
C ALA A 273 12.13 5.21 0.98
N GLN A 274 11.97 4.85 2.26
CA GLN A 274 13.05 4.31 3.08
C GLN A 274 13.60 3.02 2.45
N GLY A 275 12.75 2.07 2.09
CA GLY A 275 13.17 0.81 1.47
C GLY A 275 13.87 1.05 0.12
N VAL A 276 13.36 2.00 -0.67
CA VAL A 276 13.98 2.37 -1.96
C VAL A 276 15.36 2.99 -1.75
N LEU A 277 15.53 3.87 -0.78
CA LEU A 277 16.83 4.47 -0.42
C LEU A 277 17.83 3.41 0.04
N LEU A 278 17.44 2.51 0.93
CA LEU A 278 18.30 1.44 1.44
C LEU A 278 18.72 0.47 0.32
N ASN A 279 17.80 0.09 -0.56
CA ASN A 279 18.09 -0.78 -1.71
C ASN A 279 18.99 -0.11 -2.75
N ALA A 280 18.99 1.23 -2.83
CA ALA A 280 19.91 2.01 -3.65
C ALA A 280 21.31 2.17 -3.00
N GLY A 281 21.56 1.56 -1.85
CA GLY A 281 22.84 1.53 -1.15
C GLY A 281 23.05 2.69 -0.16
N PHE A 282 22.03 3.52 0.08
CA PHE A 282 22.12 4.58 1.09
C PHE A 282 21.92 4.02 2.50
N LYS A 283 22.37 4.74 3.51
CA LYS A 283 22.31 4.35 4.92
C LYS A 283 21.27 5.18 5.67
N LEU A 284 20.68 4.64 6.72
CA LEU A 284 19.79 5.37 7.63
C LEU A 284 20.43 6.65 8.20
N GLY A 285 21.78 6.71 8.23
CA GLY A 285 22.53 7.91 8.64
C GLY A 285 22.55 9.04 7.60
N ASP A 286 22.19 8.82 6.36
CA ASP A 286 22.25 9.81 5.27
C ASP A 286 20.99 10.70 5.23
N PHE A 287 19.91 10.30 5.86
CA PHE A 287 18.63 11.01 5.86
C PHE A 287 17.89 10.89 7.20
N ILE A 288 16.98 11.81 7.43
CA ILE A 288 16.05 11.82 8.57
C ILE A 288 14.65 11.48 8.03
N ILE A 289 13.89 10.71 8.79
CA ILE A 289 12.47 10.43 8.53
C ILE A 289 11.65 11.02 9.66
N ALA A 290 10.67 11.84 9.32
CA ALA A 290 9.76 12.48 10.26
C ALA A 290 8.30 12.35 9.78
N ALA A 291 7.36 12.70 10.65
CA ALA A 291 5.98 12.93 10.23
C ALA A 291 5.92 14.09 9.22
N GLY A 292 5.00 14.03 8.28
CA GLY A 292 4.77 15.15 7.36
C GLY A 292 4.27 16.41 8.09
N PRO A 293 4.49 17.58 7.50
CA PRO A 293 4.06 18.83 8.10
C PRO A 293 2.55 18.85 8.38
N SER A 294 2.18 19.33 9.55
CA SER A 294 0.79 19.43 9.99
C SER A 294 0.57 20.69 10.85
N ASP A 295 -0.43 21.48 10.49
CA ASP A 295 -0.84 22.67 11.27
C ASP A 295 -1.80 22.29 12.42
N ASN A 296 -1.98 20.98 12.64
CA ASN A 296 -2.82 20.45 13.70
C ASN A 296 -1.98 20.12 14.94
N THR A 297 -2.65 20.06 16.10
CA THR A 297 -1.99 19.76 17.38
C THR A 297 -1.46 18.31 17.46
N LYS A 298 -1.90 17.45 16.56
CA LYS A 298 -1.50 16.02 16.46
C LYS A 298 -1.07 15.71 15.04
N PRO A 299 -0.10 14.80 14.86
CA PRO A 299 0.31 14.34 13.53
C PRO A 299 -0.86 13.74 12.77
N VAL A 300 -0.92 14.02 11.47
CA VAL A 300 -1.89 13.41 10.55
C VAL A 300 -1.27 12.19 9.90
N PHE A 301 -2.03 11.11 9.82
CA PHE A 301 -1.64 9.87 9.15
C PHE A 301 -2.49 9.65 7.90
N LEU A 302 -1.87 9.81 6.73
CA LEU A 302 -2.46 9.42 5.44
C LEU A 302 -2.18 7.94 5.22
N LEU A 303 -3.22 7.13 5.33
CA LEU A 303 -3.14 5.68 5.34
C LEU A 303 -3.21 5.11 3.93
N ASN A 304 -2.22 4.30 3.56
CA ASN A 304 -2.27 3.33 2.48
C ASN A 304 -2.08 1.92 3.05
N ALA A 305 -2.99 1.00 2.72
CA ALA A 305 -2.87 -0.40 3.07
C ALA A 305 -3.00 -1.25 1.82
N ASP A 306 -1.99 -2.07 1.56
CA ASP A 306 -2.03 -3.01 0.44
C ASP A 306 -2.59 -4.36 0.89
N ALA A 307 -3.36 -4.99 0.00
CA ALA A 307 -4.07 -6.22 0.29
C ALA A 307 -4.11 -7.16 -0.90
N PHE A 308 -4.46 -8.40 -0.64
CA PHE A 308 -4.83 -9.38 -1.64
C PHE A 308 -6.32 -9.69 -1.56
N ILE A 309 -7.04 -9.59 -2.70
CA ILE A 309 -8.38 -10.13 -2.88
C ILE A 309 -8.28 -11.54 -3.48
N PHE A 310 -9.21 -12.42 -3.12
CA PHE A 310 -9.23 -13.81 -3.51
C PHE A 310 -10.42 -14.07 -4.42
N TRP A 311 -10.15 -14.48 -5.68
CA TRP A 311 -11.17 -14.76 -6.70
C TRP A 311 -11.62 -16.19 -6.63
N GLN A 312 -12.91 -16.44 -6.82
CA GLN A 312 -13.42 -17.82 -6.77
C GLN A 312 -12.82 -18.67 -7.89
N ARG A 313 -12.25 -19.83 -7.51
CA ARG A 313 -11.67 -20.82 -8.41
C ARG A 313 -12.38 -22.16 -8.21
N LYS A 314 -12.37 -23.01 -9.27
CA LYS A 314 -12.96 -24.36 -9.22
C LYS A 314 -11.89 -25.43 -9.02
N GLU A 315 -10.65 -25.16 -9.40
CA GLU A 315 -9.52 -26.08 -9.36
C GLU A 315 -9.07 -26.31 -7.90
N PRO A 316 -9.05 -27.56 -7.43
CA PRO A 316 -8.74 -27.86 -6.03
C PRO A 316 -7.33 -27.42 -5.61
N ASP A 317 -6.36 -27.45 -6.52
CA ASP A 317 -4.99 -27.00 -6.28
C ASP A 317 -4.91 -25.48 -6.12
N LEU A 318 -5.69 -24.69 -6.87
CA LEU A 318 -5.79 -23.24 -6.68
C LEU A 318 -6.52 -22.88 -5.38
N GLN A 319 -7.58 -23.61 -5.02
CA GLN A 319 -8.26 -23.41 -3.73
C GLN A 319 -7.34 -23.71 -2.53
N ALA A 320 -6.56 -24.80 -2.62
CA ALA A 320 -5.53 -25.10 -1.63
C ALA A 320 -4.45 -24.00 -1.57
N GLY A 321 -4.06 -23.47 -2.74
CA GLY A 321 -3.14 -22.32 -2.82
C GLY A 321 -3.70 -21.06 -2.18
N GLN A 322 -4.97 -20.75 -2.39
CA GLN A 322 -5.65 -19.62 -1.76
C GLN A 322 -5.68 -19.75 -0.23
N THR A 323 -5.98 -20.95 0.26
CA THR A 323 -5.95 -21.23 1.71
C THR A 323 -4.56 -21.01 2.30
N LEU A 324 -3.51 -21.55 1.66
CA LEU A 324 -2.14 -21.37 2.09
C LEU A 324 -1.72 -19.87 2.03
N MET A 325 -2.09 -19.16 0.97
CA MET A 325 -1.80 -17.72 0.84
C MET A 325 -2.48 -16.91 1.94
N ALA A 326 -3.74 -17.19 2.24
CA ALA A 326 -4.47 -16.52 3.31
C ALA A 326 -3.79 -16.74 4.67
N GLN A 327 -3.34 -17.96 4.96
CA GLN A 327 -2.58 -18.26 6.18
C GLN A 327 -1.27 -17.47 6.25
N LEU A 328 -0.51 -17.42 5.15
CA LEU A 328 0.75 -16.68 5.09
C LEU A 328 0.54 -15.17 5.27
N VAL A 329 -0.45 -14.57 4.60
CA VAL A 329 -0.73 -13.13 4.73
C VAL A 329 -1.07 -12.75 6.17
N MET A 330 -1.77 -13.62 6.90
CA MET A 330 -2.14 -13.38 8.30
C MET A 330 -1.04 -13.76 9.30
N ASP A 331 0.02 -14.44 8.89
CA ASP A 331 1.09 -14.90 9.77
C ASP A 331 1.94 -13.71 10.25
N PRO A 332 2.16 -13.55 11.58
CA PRO A 332 2.93 -12.42 12.11
C PRO A 332 4.39 -12.41 11.64
N ALA A 333 5.01 -13.58 11.43
CA ALA A 333 6.39 -13.66 10.95
C ALA A 333 6.48 -13.24 9.47
N ILE A 334 5.47 -13.56 8.66
CA ILE A 334 5.40 -13.13 7.27
C ILE A 334 5.17 -11.62 7.18
N GLN A 335 4.25 -11.06 7.96
CA GLN A 335 4.04 -9.60 7.99
C GLN A 335 5.29 -8.86 8.50
N THR A 336 6.01 -9.43 9.47
CA THR A 336 7.30 -8.90 9.93
C THR A 336 8.32 -8.88 8.79
N MET A 337 8.57 -10.03 8.16
CA MET A 337 9.49 -10.15 7.02
C MET A 337 9.15 -9.18 5.91
N TYR A 338 7.88 -9.15 5.51
CA TYR A 338 7.40 -8.30 4.41
C TYR A 338 7.62 -6.82 4.73
N SER A 339 7.20 -6.39 5.92
CA SER A 339 7.33 -4.99 6.37
C SER A 339 8.78 -4.56 6.55
N GLN A 340 9.68 -5.42 7.01
CA GLN A 340 11.11 -5.11 7.13
C GLN A 340 11.76 -4.90 5.76
N ILE A 341 11.36 -5.65 4.74
CA ILE A 341 11.85 -5.48 3.37
C ILE A 341 11.33 -4.19 2.75
N THR A 342 10.05 -3.88 2.94
CA THR A 342 9.38 -2.78 2.26
C THR A 342 9.52 -1.44 2.98
N GLY A 343 9.86 -1.42 4.26
CA GLY A 343 9.82 -0.22 5.10
C GLY A 343 8.42 0.14 5.60
N SER A 344 7.42 -0.72 5.38
CA SER A 344 6.05 -0.58 5.90
C SER A 344 5.96 -0.96 7.38
N ILE A 345 4.76 -0.90 7.92
CA ILE A 345 4.42 -1.52 9.21
C ILE A 345 3.42 -2.66 9.01
N PRO A 346 3.44 -3.69 9.88
CA PRO A 346 2.44 -4.76 9.84
C PRO A 346 1.03 -4.23 10.02
N VAL A 347 0.07 -4.91 9.41
CA VAL A 347 -1.36 -4.67 9.66
C VAL A 347 -1.77 -5.16 11.05
N ARG A 348 -1.12 -6.21 11.51
CA ARG A 348 -1.34 -6.79 12.84
C ARG A 348 -0.84 -5.85 13.93
N THR A 349 -1.69 -5.54 14.89
CA THR A 349 -1.36 -4.68 16.04
C THR A 349 -0.62 -5.40 17.15
N ASP A 350 -0.49 -6.73 17.07
CA ASP A 350 0.19 -7.58 18.06
C ASP A 350 1.64 -7.96 17.66
N VAL A 351 2.16 -7.44 16.54
CA VAL A 351 3.57 -7.60 16.17
C VAL A 351 4.43 -6.65 16.99
N ASP A 352 5.43 -7.20 17.68
CA ASP A 352 6.40 -6.40 18.43
C ASP A 352 7.44 -5.75 17.50
N LEU A 353 7.52 -4.42 17.53
CA LEU A 353 8.46 -3.62 16.75
C LEU A 353 9.70 -3.19 17.58
N SER A 354 9.91 -3.69 18.80
CA SER A 354 11.05 -3.32 19.64
C SER A 354 12.38 -3.93 19.17
N GLY A 355 12.33 -5.05 18.44
CA GLY A 355 13.52 -5.78 17.99
C GLY A 355 14.41 -5.00 17.01
N SER A 356 15.68 -5.40 16.91
CA SER A 356 16.71 -4.73 16.08
C SER A 356 16.46 -4.80 14.56
N GLY A 357 15.55 -5.67 14.09
CA GLY A 357 15.14 -5.76 12.69
C GLY A 357 14.24 -4.61 12.21
N TRP A 358 13.77 -3.75 13.11
CA TRP A 358 12.90 -2.63 12.81
C TRP A 358 13.68 -1.31 12.81
N SER A 359 13.49 -0.51 11.78
CA SER A 359 14.04 0.84 11.73
C SER A 359 13.33 1.78 12.70
N GLU A 360 14.00 2.85 13.10
CA GLU A 360 13.35 3.90 13.89
C GLU A 360 12.18 4.54 13.15
N GLY A 361 12.28 4.72 11.82
CA GLY A 361 11.20 5.21 10.97
C GLY A 361 9.95 4.34 11.06
N GLN A 362 10.09 3.01 11.03
CA GLN A 362 8.95 2.10 11.16
C GLN A 362 8.31 2.17 12.55
N ARG A 363 9.12 2.23 13.61
CA ARG A 363 8.60 2.41 14.99
C ARG A 363 7.84 3.74 15.14
N ARG A 364 8.38 4.83 14.60
CA ARG A 364 7.70 6.13 14.58
C ARG A 364 6.41 6.09 13.77
N THR A 365 6.41 5.43 12.61
CA THR A 365 5.21 5.24 11.77
C THR A 365 4.11 4.49 12.53
N ALA A 366 4.46 3.40 13.23
CA ALA A 366 3.49 2.64 14.02
C ALA A 366 2.94 3.46 15.20
N ALA A 367 3.78 4.20 15.90
CA ALA A 367 3.36 5.09 16.97
C ALA A 367 2.44 6.21 16.44
N ALA A 368 2.79 6.81 15.30
CA ALA A 368 1.99 7.85 14.65
C ALA A 368 0.62 7.33 14.20
N LEU A 369 0.55 6.10 13.66
CA LEU A 369 -0.73 5.47 13.31
C LEU A 369 -1.61 5.29 14.55
N LYS A 370 -1.04 4.75 15.63
CA LYS A 370 -1.76 4.55 16.90
C LYS A 370 -2.31 5.86 17.45
N GLU A 371 -1.50 6.92 17.46
CA GLU A 371 -1.89 8.24 17.92
C GLU A 371 -2.95 8.86 17.01
N ALA A 372 -2.77 8.77 15.69
CA ALA A 372 -3.69 9.33 14.71
C ALA A 372 -5.07 8.65 14.75
N VAL A 373 -5.11 7.32 14.95
CA VAL A 373 -6.38 6.60 15.15
C VAL A 373 -7.06 7.05 16.44
N ALA A 374 -6.33 7.13 17.55
CA ALA A 374 -6.88 7.54 18.85
C ALA A 374 -7.38 8.99 18.86
N SER A 375 -6.75 9.88 18.08
CA SER A 375 -7.11 11.31 17.98
C SER A 375 -7.99 11.65 16.78
N ASN A 376 -8.46 10.64 16.03
CA ASN A 376 -9.23 10.82 14.78
C ASN A 376 -8.48 11.66 13.72
N GLN A 377 -7.17 11.47 13.60
CA GLN A 377 -6.30 12.15 12.62
C GLN A 377 -5.82 11.20 11.51
N ALA A 378 -6.25 9.92 11.51
CA ALA A 378 -6.00 9.01 10.41
C ALA A 378 -7.02 9.22 9.29
N VAL A 379 -6.55 9.41 8.05
CA VAL A 379 -7.38 9.56 6.84
C VAL A 379 -6.86 8.66 5.74
N LEU A 380 -7.72 8.26 4.81
CA LEU A 380 -7.37 7.37 3.70
C LEU A 380 -6.72 8.16 2.56
N SER A 381 -5.64 7.66 1.99
CA SER A 381 -4.91 8.32 0.90
C SER A 381 -5.74 8.37 -0.39
N LEU A 382 -5.84 9.56 -0.99
CA LEU A 382 -6.42 9.77 -2.33
C LEU A 382 -5.46 9.26 -3.42
N ALA A 383 -4.21 9.70 -3.38
CA ALA A 383 -3.21 9.39 -4.40
C ALA A 383 -2.94 7.89 -4.57
N HIS A 384 -3.30 7.09 -3.55
CA HIS A 384 -3.10 5.64 -3.54
C HIS A 384 -4.42 4.84 -3.60
N ASN A 385 -5.52 5.46 -4.08
CA ASN A 385 -6.83 4.83 -4.26
C ASN A 385 -7.40 4.18 -2.98
N MET A 386 -7.12 4.78 -1.81
CA MET A 386 -7.71 4.34 -0.55
C MET A 386 -8.98 5.12 -0.21
N ALA A 387 -9.03 6.43 -0.58
CA ALA A 387 -10.15 7.31 -0.25
C ALA A 387 -11.31 7.17 -1.24
N GLN A 388 -11.01 6.93 -2.54
CA GLN A 388 -11.99 6.88 -3.62
C GLN A 388 -11.66 5.77 -4.62
N GLU A 389 -12.66 5.34 -5.40
CA GLU A 389 -12.48 4.43 -6.53
C GLU A 389 -11.60 5.06 -7.63
N ASN A 390 -10.97 4.22 -8.45
CA ASN A 390 -9.98 4.64 -9.46
C ASN A 390 -10.48 5.76 -10.39
N GLY A 391 -11.73 5.71 -10.86
CA GLY A 391 -12.29 6.72 -11.75
C GLY A 391 -12.36 8.10 -11.10
N MET A 392 -12.88 8.16 -9.88
CA MET A 392 -12.97 9.37 -9.08
C MET A 392 -11.58 9.90 -8.72
N THR A 393 -10.69 9.02 -8.27
CA THR A 393 -9.29 9.37 -7.96
C THR A 393 -8.59 9.96 -9.17
N ALA A 394 -8.75 9.35 -10.35
CA ALA A 394 -8.13 9.82 -11.58
C ALA A 394 -8.63 11.22 -11.97
N ALA A 395 -9.94 11.46 -11.90
CA ALA A 395 -10.53 12.76 -12.21
C ALA A 395 -9.99 13.87 -11.29
N MET A 396 -9.89 13.59 -9.99
CA MET A 396 -9.35 14.55 -9.01
C MET A 396 -7.87 14.82 -9.25
N ILE A 397 -7.06 13.78 -9.50
CA ILE A 397 -5.61 13.92 -9.72
C ILE A 397 -5.33 14.66 -11.04
N ASP A 398 -6.17 14.52 -12.07
CA ASP A 398 -6.02 15.27 -13.32
C ASP A 398 -6.10 16.78 -13.09
N VAL A 399 -7.07 17.23 -12.29
CA VAL A 399 -7.19 18.65 -11.92
C VAL A 399 -5.98 19.13 -11.14
N ILE A 400 -5.51 18.32 -10.17
CA ILE A 400 -4.34 18.66 -9.35
C ILE A 400 -3.09 18.78 -10.23
N THR A 401 -2.89 17.81 -11.15
CA THR A 401 -1.75 17.80 -12.06
C THR A 401 -1.80 18.97 -13.05
N GLU A 402 -2.99 19.31 -13.59
CA GLU A 402 -3.15 20.49 -14.43
C GLU A 402 -2.79 21.76 -13.67
N TYR A 403 -3.22 21.89 -12.41
CA TYR A 403 -2.87 23.02 -11.57
C TYR A 403 -1.35 23.13 -11.34
N VAL A 404 -0.67 22.02 -11.06
CA VAL A 404 0.79 22.00 -10.87
C VAL A 404 1.51 22.47 -12.13
N LYS A 405 1.08 22.02 -13.32
CA LYS A 405 1.70 22.35 -14.62
C LYS A 405 1.38 23.76 -15.10
N ASN A 406 0.17 24.26 -14.83
CA ASN A 406 -0.30 25.55 -15.34
C ASN A 406 -0.33 26.61 -14.22
N LYS A 407 0.70 27.46 -14.22
CA LYS A 407 0.84 28.53 -13.22
C LYS A 407 -0.23 29.64 -13.32
N ALA A 408 -0.97 29.73 -14.42
CA ALA A 408 -2.05 30.70 -14.58
C ALA A 408 -3.32 30.32 -13.80
N ILE A 409 -3.47 29.04 -13.42
CA ILE A 409 -4.63 28.58 -12.63
C ILE A 409 -4.43 29.04 -11.17
N THR A 410 -5.41 29.79 -10.67
CA THR A 410 -5.41 30.21 -9.25
C THR A 410 -5.91 29.08 -8.34
N PRO A 411 -5.61 29.11 -7.03
CA PRO A 411 -6.16 28.15 -6.07
C PRO A 411 -7.69 28.10 -6.07
N ASP A 412 -8.38 29.24 -6.25
CA ASP A 412 -9.83 29.32 -6.34
C ASP A 412 -10.37 28.59 -7.57
N GLN A 413 -9.73 28.79 -8.73
CA GLN A 413 -10.09 28.12 -9.97
C GLN A 413 -9.84 26.59 -9.88
N ALA A 414 -8.72 26.19 -9.25
CA ALA A 414 -8.41 24.78 -9.06
C ALA A 414 -9.42 24.09 -8.14
N ALA A 415 -9.84 24.73 -7.06
CA ALA A 415 -10.87 24.22 -6.16
C ALA A 415 -12.24 24.09 -6.85
N ALA A 416 -12.62 25.06 -7.67
CA ALA A 416 -13.84 24.97 -8.47
C ALA A 416 -13.78 23.79 -9.46
N ARG A 417 -12.69 23.69 -10.25
CA ARG A 417 -12.48 22.58 -11.21
C ARG A 417 -12.45 21.21 -10.51
N LEU A 418 -11.90 21.13 -9.29
CA LEU A 418 -11.90 19.90 -8.52
C LEU A 418 -13.33 19.45 -8.18
N SER A 419 -14.18 20.40 -7.77
CA SER A 419 -15.60 20.14 -7.51
C SER A 419 -16.34 19.70 -8.78
N ASP A 420 -16.12 20.37 -9.90
CA ASP A 420 -16.75 20.06 -11.20
C ASP A 420 -16.31 18.66 -11.70
N ALA A 421 -15.04 18.30 -11.52
CA ALA A 421 -14.51 16.98 -11.87
C ALA A 421 -15.14 15.87 -11.01
N VAL A 422 -15.33 16.12 -9.70
CA VAL A 422 -16.02 15.20 -8.78
C VAL A 422 -17.48 15.01 -9.21
N GLU A 423 -18.19 16.09 -9.55
CA GLU A 423 -19.57 16.00 -10.01
C GLU A 423 -19.68 15.20 -11.31
N SER A 424 -18.76 15.42 -12.24
CA SER A 424 -18.73 14.73 -13.55
C SER A 424 -18.35 13.24 -13.43
N ALA A 425 -17.67 12.84 -12.37
CA ALA A 425 -17.22 11.46 -12.15
C ALA A 425 -18.18 10.63 -11.29
N ARG A 426 -19.26 11.21 -10.75
CA ARG A 426 -20.33 10.51 -10.01
C ARG A 426 -21.26 9.75 -10.96
#